data_cfeb3f32bad9bbaed281dcd80f355041
#
_entry.id   cfeb3f32bad9bbaed281dcd80f355041
#
_cell.length_a   1.000
_cell.length_b   1.000
_cell.length_c   1.000
_cell.angle_alpha   90.00
_cell.angle_beta   90.00
_cell.angle_gamma   90.00
#
_symmetry.space_group_name_H-M   'P 1'
#
loop_
_entity.id
_entity.type
_entity.pdbx_description
1 polymer ?
#
loop_
_entity_poly.entity_id
_entity_poly.type
_entity_poly.pdbx_seq_one_letter_code
_entity_poly.pdbx_strand_id
1 'polypeptide(L)'
;AGREYDVVGIFNFDESKSTSSYLAWKDLGLPEDRPVHVFDFWNKEYLGAWEKGISVDLGPSSTRVLTLMPATDQIQLVSTSRHITQGWVDLISQRFDPLRNTYTGKSKLIRNDPYHLQFAFPRGKHLLIKSATAQSRMGKLPVRIVNHQGWATAEITSPVTTEVSWELR
;
A
#
# COMPACT_ATOMS: atom_id res chain seq x y z
N ALA A 1 7.05 8.65 -12.62
CA ALA A 1 5.84 7.99 -13.06
C ALA A 1 4.90 7.90 -11.86
N GLY A 2 3.74 8.53 -11.95
CA GLY A 2 2.76 8.58 -10.87
C GLY A 2 2.15 7.21 -10.63
N ARG A 3 1.77 6.94 -9.36
CA ARG A 3 0.83 5.87 -9.03
C ARG A 3 -0.57 6.35 -9.41
N GLU A 4 -1.32 5.51 -10.07
CA GLU A 4 -2.74 5.72 -10.28
C GLU A 4 -3.51 4.85 -9.28
N TYR A 5 -4.21 5.48 -8.35
CA TYR A 5 -4.96 4.81 -7.30
C TYR A 5 -5.98 5.79 -6.69
N ASP A 6 -7.02 5.23 -6.13
CA ASP A 6 -8.03 5.98 -5.38
C ASP A 6 -7.92 5.71 -3.88
N VAL A 7 -8.32 6.67 -3.07
CA VAL A 7 -8.50 6.52 -1.63
C VAL A 7 -9.98 6.72 -1.32
N VAL A 8 -10.61 5.68 -0.79
CA VAL A 8 -12.05 5.66 -0.50
C VAL A 8 -12.26 5.54 1.01
N GLY A 9 -13.05 6.47 1.57
CA GLY A 9 -13.54 6.40 2.95
C GLY A 9 -14.95 5.81 2.99
N ILE A 10 -15.16 4.82 3.86
CA ILE A 10 -16.46 4.19 4.10
C ILE A 10 -16.81 4.39 5.56
N PHE A 11 -18.02 4.83 5.84
CA PHE A 11 -18.46 5.20 7.19
C PHE A 11 -19.74 4.47 7.56
N ASN A 12 -19.80 3.96 8.78
CA ASN A 12 -21.03 3.52 9.42
C ASN A 12 -21.32 4.44 10.60
N PHE A 13 -22.37 5.24 10.48
CA PHE A 13 -22.80 6.19 11.52
C PHE A 13 -23.80 5.60 12.52
N ASP A 14 -24.29 4.36 12.31
CA ASP A 14 -25.15 3.68 13.28
C ASP A 14 -24.33 3.31 14.52
N GLU A 15 -24.76 3.76 15.69
CA GLU A 15 -24.05 3.55 16.96
C GLU A 15 -24.21 2.11 17.51
N SER A 16 -25.17 1.36 17.00
CA SER A 16 -25.56 0.06 17.55
C SER A 16 -25.47 -1.10 16.57
N LYS A 17 -25.54 -0.85 15.27
CA LYS A 17 -25.61 -1.88 14.23
C LYS A 17 -24.40 -1.89 13.34
N SER A 18 -23.91 -3.09 13.06
CA SER A 18 -22.96 -3.34 11.97
C SER A 18 -23.66 -3.29 10.62
N THR A 19 -22.95 -2.93 9.59
CA THR A 19 -23.42 -2.92 8.20
C THR A 19 -22.37 -3.53 7.28
N SER A 20 -22.79 -3.99 6.11
CA SER A 20 -21.90 -4.39 5.02
C SER A 20 -22.17 -3.52 3.80
N SER A 21 -21.13 -2.97 3.22
CA SER A 21 -21.19 -2.15 2.00
C SER A 21 -20.51 -2.86 0.85
N TYR A 22 -21.18 -2.98 -0.29
CA TYR A 22 -20.56 -3.45 -1.51
C TYR A 22 -20.07 -2.26 -2.34
N LEU A 23 -18.77 -2.22 -2.60
CA LEU A 23 -18.13 -1.22 -3.45
C LEU A 23 -18.00 -1.80 -4.85
N ALA A 24 -18.87 -1.41 -5.76
CA ALA A 24 -18.76 -1.80 -7.15
C ALA A 24 -17.76 -0.91 -7.89
N TRP A 25 -16.82 -1.49 -8.61
CA TRP A 25 -15.77 -0.75 -9.33
C TRP A 25 -16.35 0.24 -10.36
N LYS A 26 -17.42 -0.13 -11.04
CA LYS A 26 -18.13 0.74 -11.99
C LYS A 26 -18.64 2.04 -11.37
N ASP A 27 -19.09 1.99 -10.09
CA ASP A 27 -19.64 3.15 -9.40
C ASP A 27 -18.54 4.13 -8.94
N LEU A 28 -17.29 3.63 -8.88
CA LEU A 28 -16.09 4.39 -8.53
C LEU A 28 -15.26 4.78 -9.77
N GLY A 29 -15.71 4.45 -10.98
CA GLY A 29 -14.96 4.71 -12.20
C GLY A 29 -13.70 3.85 -12.38
N LEU A 30 -13.60 2.75 -11.63
CA LEU A 30 -12.50 1.80 -11.72
C LEU A 30 -12.77 0.74 -12.81
N PRO A 31 -11.70 0.13 -13.37
CA PRO A 31 -11.87 -0.88 -14.42
C PRO A 31 -12.56 -2.14 -13.90
N GLU A 32 -13.48 -2.69 -14.72
CA GLU A 32 -14.16 -3.95 -14.44
C GLU A 32 -13.52 -5.16 -15.16
N ASP A 33 -12.61 -4.90 -16.10
CA ASP A 33 -11.92 -5.90 -16.95
C ASP A 33 -10.67 -6.50 -16.32
N ARG A 34 -10.24 -5.96 -15.17
CA ARG A 34 -9.07 -6.42 -14.41
C ARG A 34 -9.29 -6.26 -12.91
N PRO A 35 -8.58 -7.06 -12.09
CA PRO A 35 -8.67 -6.95 -10.65
C PRO A 35 -8.17 -5.58 -10.14
N VAL A 36 -8.66 -5.20 -8.97
CA VAL A 36 -8.22 -4.02 -8.22
C VAL A 36 -7.65 -4.48 -6.88
N HIS A 37 -6.40 -4.13 -6.58
CA HIS A 37 -5.80 -4.30 -5.27
C HIS A 37 -6.51 -3.42 -4.25
N VAL A 38 -6.81 -3.98 -3.07
CA VAL A 38 -7.45 -3.27 -1.97
C VAL A 38 -6.56 -3.36 -0.74
N PHE A 39 -6.21 -2.22 -0.16
CA PHE A 39 -5.46 -2.14 1.09
C PHE A 39 -6.20 -1.27 2.11
N ASP A 40 -6.42 -1.81 3.31
CA ASP A 40 -7.04 -1.10 4.44
C ASP A 40 -5.97 -0.37 5.25
N PHE A 41 -6.05 0.95 5.26
CA PHE A 41 -5.05 1.80 5.89
C PHE A 41 -5.03 1.67 7.42
N TRP A 42 -6.19 1.70 8.07
CA TRP A 42 -6.27 1.66 9.53
C TRP A 42 -5.98 0.28 10.09
N ASN A 43 -6.45 -0.77 9.42
CA ASN A 43 -6.17 -2.14 9.82
C ASN A 43 -4.80 -2.65 9.35
N LYS A 44 -4.10 -1.88 8.48
CA LYS A 44 -2.81 -2.25 7.91
C LYS A 44 -2.83 -3.61 7.22
N GLU A 45 -3.90 -3.86 6.48
CA GLU A 45 -4.21 -5.16 5.91
C GLU A 45 -4.43 -5.06 4.39
N TYR A 46 -3.81 -5.99 3.68
CA TYR A 46 -4.09 -6.19 2.26
C TYR A 46 -5.28 -7.13 2.11
N LEU A 47 -6.39 -6.61 1.59
CA LEU A 47 -7.64 -7.36 1.42
C LEU A 47 -7.68 -8.19 0.14
N GLY A 48 -6.63 -8.18 -0.67
CA GLY A 48 -6.55 -8.93 -1.92
C GLY A 48 -6.76 -8.10 -3.18
N ALA A 49 -6.88 -8.80 -4.32
CA ALA A 49 -7.21 -8.21 -5.61
C ALA A 49 -8.55 -8.76 -6.09
N TRP A 50 -9.52 -7.89 -6.32
CA TRP A 50 -10.93 -8.22 -6.57
C TRP A 50 -11.40 -7.72 -7.92
N GLU A 51 -12.20 -8.55 -8.60
CA GLU A 51 -12.88 -8.21 -9.84
C GLU A 51 -14.25 -7.62 -9.51
N LYS A 52 -14.67 -6.59 -10.27
CA LYS A 52 -15.99 -5.93 -10.21
C LYS A 52 -16.32 -5.21 -8.90
N GLY A 53 -15.73 -5.57 -7.78
CA GLY A 53 -16.02 -4.93 -6.48
C GLY A 53 -15.63 -5.77 -5.28
N ILE A 54 -15.86 -5.23 -4.08
CA ILE A 54 -15.60 -5.89 -2.79
C ILE A 54 -16.70 -5.56 -1.79
N SER A 55 -17.09 -6.53 -0.96
CA SER A 55 -17.90 -6.28 0.23
C SER A 55 -17.01 -5.94 1.41
N VAL A 56 -17.36 -4.89 2.14
CA VAL A 56 -16.62 -4.41 3.32
C VAL A 56 -17.58 -4.32 4.50
N ASP A 57 -17.23 -5.02 5.58
CA ASP A 57 -17.99 -4.99 6.81
C ASP A 57 -17.51 -3.85 7.72
N LEU A 58 -18.46 -3.13 8.29
CA LEU A 58 -18.23 -2.04 9.22
C LEU A 58 -19.01 -2.31 10.52
N GLY A 59 -18.29 -2.25 11.64
CA GLY A 59 -18.92 -2.24 12.96
C GLY A 59 -19.71 -0.96 13.22
N PRO A 60 -20.42 -0.88 14.35
CA PRO A 60 -21.07 0.36 14.79
C PRO A 60 -20.05 1.50 14.92
N SER A 61 -20.44 2.72 14.58
CA SER A 61 -19.63 3.94 14.71
C SER A 61 -18.19 3.76 14.17
N SER A 62 -18.04 3.10 13.01
CA SER A 62 -16.73 2.77 12.48
C SER A 62 -16.49 3.31 11.07
N THR A 63 -15.22 3.39 10.71
CA THR A 63 -14.78 3.81 9.38
C THR A 63 -13.68 2.91 8.85
N ARG A 64 -13.64 2.74 7.54
CA ARG A 64 -12.51 2.17 6.81
C ARG A 64 -11.99 3.15 5.79
N VAL A 65 -10.68 3.13 5.58
CA VAL A 65 -10.01 3.92 4.53
C VAL A 65 -9.22 2.97 3.67
N LEU A 66 -9.64 2.84 2.43
CA LEU A 66 -9.10 1.88 1.50
C LEU A 66 -8.30 2.57 0.38
N THR A 67 -7.14 2.01 0.03
CA THR A 67 -6.53 2.24 -1.28
C THR A 67 -7.12 1.25 -2.27
N LEU A 68 -7.51 1.74 -3.43
CA LEU A 68 -7.96 0.96 -4.58
C LEU A 68 -7.01 1.22 -5.74
N MET A 69 -6.30 0.18 -6.20
CA MET A 69 -5.30 0.31 -7.25
C MET A 69 -5.50 -0.77 -8.32
N PRO A 70 -5.75 -0.42 -9.59
CA PRO A 70 -5.82 -1.40 -10.67
C PRO A 70 -4.59 -2.29 -10.71
N ALA A 71 -4.81 -3.61 -10.68
CA ALA A 71 -3.73 -4.58 -10.64
C ALA A 71 -3.00 -4.68 -11.99
N THR A 72 -1.69 -4.93 -11.92
CA THR A 72 -0.84 -5.21 -13.08
C THR A 72 -0.10 -6.54 -12.90
N ASP A 73 0.64 -6.95 -13.92
CA ASP A 73 1.49 -8.15 -13.86
C ASP A 73 2.80 -7.94 -13.11
N GLN A 74 2.99 -6.78 -12.48
CA GLN A 74 4.19 -6.39 -11.74
C GLN A 74 3.88 -6.20 -10.26
N ILE A 75 4.91 -6.21 -9.42
CA ILE A 75 4.83 -5.77 -8.03
C ILE A 75 4.42 -4.30 -8.01
N GLN A 76 3.45 -3.95 -7.14
CA GLN A 76 2.95 -2.59 -7.01
C GLN A 76 3.03 -2.13 -5.55
N LEU A 77 3.53 -0.90 -5.33
CA LEU A 77 3.44 -0.24 -4.05
C LEU A 77 2.01 0.28 -3.87
N VAL A 78 1.20 -0.40 -3.09
CA VAL A 78 -0.23 -0.09 -2.93
C VAL A 78 -0.51 0.94 -1.84
N SER A 79 0.32 1.00 -0.81
CA SER A 79 0.10 1.91 0.32
C SER A 79 1.41 2.32 1.01
N THR A 80 1.38 3.44 1.72
CA THR A 80 2.39 3.84 2.70
C THR A 80 1.71 4.20 4.03
N SER A 81 2.44 4.15 5.13
CA SER A 81 1.87 4.38 6.47
C SER A 81 1.84 5.85 6.90
N ARG A 82 2.41 6.77 6.13
CA ARG A 82 2.66 8.13 6.62
C ARG A 82 1.42 9.00 6.75
N HIS A 83 0.51 8.88 5.81
CA HIS A 83 -0.67 9.71 5.75
C HIS A 83 -1.84 8.92 5.15
N ILE A 84 -3.06 9.30 5.51
CA ILE A 84 -4.30 8.69 4.99
C ILE A 84 -4.35 8.64 3.46
N THR A 85 -3.65 9.56 2.79
CA THR A 85 -3.50 9.59 1.32
C THR A 85 -2.49 8.56 0.78
N GLN A 86 -1.85 7.78 1.66
CA GLN A 86 -1.13 6.55 1.36
C GLN A 86 -0.07 6.69 0.26
N GLY A 87 0.80 7.70 0.40
CA GLY A 87 1.92 7.96 -0.48
C GLY A 87 1.86 9.25 -1.29
N TRP A 88 0.75 9.97 -1.28
CA TRP A 88 0.64 11.25 -1.99
C TRP A 88 1.62 12.31 -1.47
N VAL A 89 1.82 12.36 -0.14
CA VAL A 89 2.59 13.41 0.53
C VAL A 89 4.05 13.01 0.78
N ASP A 90 4.28 11.73 1.02
CA ASP A 90 5.54 11.18 1.54
C ASP A 90 6.39 10.47 0.49
N LEU A 91 5.76 9.89 -0.54
CA LEU A 91 6.45 9.20 -1.64
C LEU A 91 6.87 10.20 -2.70
N ILE A 92 8.18 10.43 -2.85
CA ILE A 92 8.74 11.38 -3.82
C ILE A 92 8.85 10.75 -5.21
N SER A 93 9.31 9.49 -5.27
CA SER A 93 9.47 8.75 -6.52
C SER A 93 9.42 7.26 -6.27
N GLN A 94 9.05 6.52 -7.30
CA GLN A 94 9.13 5.06 -7.32
C GLN A 94 9.30 4.54 -8.74
N ARG A 95 9.92 3.37 -8.87
CA ARG A 95 10.10 2.68 -10.14
C ARG A 95 10.32 1.19 -9.93
N PHE A 96 9.65 0.37 -10.70
CA PHE A 96 9.98 -1.05 -10.86
C PHE A 96 10.82 -1.26 -12.12
N ASP A 97 11.92 -2.00 -12.00
CA ASP A 97 12.77 -2.44 -13.09
C ASP A 97 12.54 -3.96 -13.29
N PRO A 98 11.79 -4.37 -14.34
CA PRO A 98 11.47 -5.77 -14.56
C PRO A 98 12.69 -6.61 -14.98
N LEU A 99 13.72 -6.00 -15.60
CA LEU A 99 14.92 -6.70 -16.02
C LEU A 99 15.79 -7.12 -14.82
N ARG A 100 15.81 -6.27 -13.80
CA ARG A 100 16.58 -6.51 -12.57
C ARG A 100 15.73 -7.08 -11.43
N ASN A 101 14.42 -7.17 -11.65
CA ASN A 101 13.43 -7.49 -10.63
C ASN A 101 13.62 -6.65 -9.35
N THR A 102 13.79 -5.34 -9.53
CA THR A 102 14.14 -4.40 -8.47
C THR A 102 13.12 -3.28 -8.40
N TYR A 103 12.62 -3.02 -7.21
CA TYR A 103 11.77 -1.88 -6.93
C TYR A 103 12.56 -0.81 -6.19
N THR A 104 12.61 0.39 -6.72
CA THR A 104 13.34 1.52 -6.13
C THR A 104 12.41 2.69 -5.87
N GLY A 105 12.75 3.50 -4.89
CA GLY A 105 12.03 4.75 -4.67
C GLY A 105 12.71 5.68 -3.68
N LYS A 106 12.05 6.82 -3.45
CA LYS A 106 12.48 7.85 -2.53
C LYS A 106 11.28 8.35 -1.72
N SER A 107 11.44 8.46 -0.42
CA SER A 107 10.38 8.87 0.50
C SER A 107 10.87 9.86 1.55
N LYS A 108 9.95 10.68 2.08
CA LYS A 108 10.19 11.56 3.23
C LYS A 108 9.84 10.82 4.50
N LEU A 109 10.81 10.60 5.37
CA LEU A 109 10.63 9.95 6.67
C LEU A 109 10.66 10.99 7.80
N ILE A 110 9.89 10.71 8.85
CA ILE A 110 9.87 11.49 10.08
C ILE A 110 10.74 10.79 11.13
N ARG A 111 11.44 11.57 11.91
CA ARG A 111 12.31 11.10 12.99
C ARG A 111 11.59 10.11 13.92
N ASN A 112 12.19 8.91 14.11
CA ASN A 112 11.75 7.88 15.04
C ASN A 112 10.32 7.37 14.82
N ASP A 113 9.75 7.63 13.63
CA ASP A 113 8.43 7.15 13.25
C ASP A 113 8.58 6.07 12.18
N PRO A 114 8.23 4.80 12.46
CA PRO A 114 8.36 3.71 11.50
C PRO A 114 7.55 3.98 10.23
N TYR A 115 8.21 3.90 9.10
CA TYR A 115 7.63 4.11 7.78
C TYR A 115 7.45 2.77 7.07
N HIS A 116 6.21 2.43 6.74
CA HIS A 116 5.89 1.20 6.03
C HIS A 116 5.59 1.48 4.56
N LEU A 117 6.16 0.62 3.72
CA LEU A 117 5.86 0.49 2.30
C LEU A 117 5.12 -0.83 2.11
N GLN A 118 3.92 -0.80 1.54
CA GLN A 118 3.06 -1.96 1.35
C GLN A 118 3.05 -2.35 -0.12
N PHE A 119 3.55 -3.55 -0.44
CA PHE A 119 3.67 -4.04 -1.80
C PHE A 119 2.69 -5.18 -2.04
N ALA A 120 1.83 -5.05 -3.04
CA ALA A 120 1.03 -6.16 -3.54
C ALA A 120 1.76 -6.89 -4.67
N PHE A 121 1.62 -8.20 -4.69
CA PHE A 121 2.17 -9.07 -5.74
C PHE A 121 1.11 -9.36 -6.81
N PRO A 122 1.54 -9.63 -8.05
CA PRO A 122 0.62 -10.06 -9.10
C PRO A 122 -0.19 -11.28 -8.68
N ARG A 123 -1.48 -11.28 -9.01
CA ARG A 123 -2.41 -12.36 -8.64
C ARG A 123 -1.90 -13.72 -9.11
N GLY A 124 -1.96 -14.71 -8.21
CA GLY A 124 -1.53 -16.09 -8.51
C GLY A 124 -0.03 -16.32 -8.52
N LYS A 125 0.79 -15.32 -8.23
CA LYS A 125 2.24 -15.49 -8.10
C LYS A 125 2.66 -15.52 -6.62
N HIS A 126 3.45 -16.53 -6.28
CA HIS A 126 4.09 -16.65 -4.97
C HIS A 126 5.45 -15.95 -5.00
N LEU A 127 5.46 -14.65 -4.75
CA LEU A 127 6.68 -13.85 -4.72
C LEU A 127 7.06 -13.51 -3.28
N LEU A 128 8.33 -13.21 -3.08
CA LEU A 128 8.89 -12.74 -1.82
C LEU A 128 9.86 -11.59 -2.10
N ILE A 129 9.85 -10.58 -1.26
CA ILE A 129 10.95 -9.62 -1.19
C ILE A 129 12.09 -10.28 -0.41
N LYS A 130 13.21 -10.53 -1.06
CA LYS A 130 14.37 -11.24 -0.50
C LYS A 130 15.34 -10.32 0.23
N SER A 131 15.43 -9.07 -0.22
CA SER A 131 16.33 -8.08 0.36
C SER A 131 15.80 -6.67 0.19
N ALA A 132 16.17 -5.80 1.11
CA ALA A 132 15.88 -4.38 1.02
C ALA A 132 17.05 -3.57 1.58
N THR A 133 17.26 -2.41 1.01
CA THR A 133 18.22 -1.41 1.50
C THR A 133 17.57 -0.05 1.57
N ALA A 134 17.97 0.76 2.53
CA ALA A 134 17.57 2.15 2.64
C ALA A 134 18.78 3.02 2.95
N GLN A 135 18.86 4.16 2.29
CA GLN A 135 19.99 5.09 2.38
C GLN A 135 19.48 6.53 2.55
N SER A 136 19.93 7.20 3.60
CA SER A 136 19.77 8.63 3.79
C SER A 136 21.13 9.34 3.60
N ARG A 137 21.11 10.67 3.65
CA ARG A 137 22.37 11.47 3.71
C ARG A 137 23.25 11.17 4.93
N MET A 138 22.67 10.60 5.99
CA MET A 138 23.36 10.23 7.23
C MET A 138 23.94 8.82 7.18
N GLY A 139 23.69 8.03 6.13
CA GLY A 139 24.15 6.67 6.00
C GLY A 139 23.02 5.67 5.77
N LYS A 140 23.36 4.37 5.85
CA LYS A 140 22.41 3.27 5.71
C LYS A 140 21.43 3.25 6.89
N LEU A 141 20.19 2.90 6.60
CA LEU A 141 19.13 2.74 7.58
C LEU A 141 18.71 1.26 7.66
N PRO A 142 18.25 0.79 8.84
CA PRO A 142 17.71 -0.54 8.96
C PRO A 142 16.40 -0.67 8.17
N VAL A 143 16.24 -1.82 7.51
CA VAL A 143 15.00 -2.18 6.84
C VAL A 143 14.55 -3.55 7.34
N ARG A 144 13.31 -3.65 7.78
CA ARG A 144 12.67 -4.90 8.15
C ARG A 144 11.69 -5.31 7.06
N ILE A 145 11.76 -6.55 6.60
CA ILE A 145 10.83 -7.11 5.61
C ILE A 145 9.93 -8.12 6.30
N VAL A 146 8.63 -8.03 6.03
CA VAL A 146 7.66 -9.06 6.39
C VAL A 146 6.93 -9.47 5.12
N ASN A 147 7.12 -10.72 4.70
CA ASN A 147 6.41 -11.29 3.57
C ASN A 147 5.14 -11.98 4.06
N HIS A 148 4.04 -11.73 3.38
CA HIS A 148 2.73 -12.34 3.59
C HIS A 148 2.29 -13.07 2.32
N GLN A 149 1.16 -13.74 2.37
CA GLN A 149 0.58 -14.34 1.19
C GLN A 149 0.03 -13.27 0.24
N GLY A 150 0.66 -13.10 -0.92
CA GLY A 150 0.23 -12.16 -1.96
C GLY A 150 0.68 -10.71 -1.76
N TRP A 151 1.39 -10.39 -0.67
CA TRP A 151 1.89 -9.05 -0.40
C TRP A 151 3.08 -9.02 0.55
N ALA A 152 3.71 -7.87 0.71
CA ALA A 152 4.81 -7.68 1.66
C ALA A 152 4.85 -6.27 2.23
N THR A 153 5.41 -6.14 3.43
CA THR A 153 5.73 -4.87 4.08
C THR A 153 7.22 -4.68 4.17
N ALA A 154 7.72 -3.50 3.80
CA ALA A 154 9.06 -3.05 4.15
C ALA A 154 8.95 -1.87 5.14
N GLU A 155 9.54 -2.02 6.33
CA GLU A 155 9.56 -1.01 7.38
C GLU A 155 10.95 -0.35 7.43
N ILE A 156 10.98 0.98 7.41
CA ILE A 156 12.20 1.78 7.49
C ILE A 156 12.06 2.77 8.65
N THR A 157 13.06 2.82 9.54
CA THR A 157 13.09 3.80 10.62
C THR A 157 14.31 4.70 10.48
N SER A 158 14.11 6.01 10.64
CA SER A 158 15.19 7.02 10.60
C SER A 158 15.30 7.75 11.93
N PRO A 159 16.51 7.96 12.47
CA PRO A 159 16.71 8.75 13.68
C PRO A 159 16.57 10.26 13.46
N VAL A 160 16.38 10.68 12.22
CA VAL A 160 16.18 12.08 11.83
C VAL A 160 15.11 12.20 10.77
N THR A 161 14.42 13.34 10.70
CA THR A 161 13.51 13.66 9.60
C THR A 161 14.34 13.93 8.33
N THR A 162 14.17 13.13 7.30
CA THR A 162 15.01 13.19 6.08
C THR A 162 14.35 12.50 4.90
N GLU A 163 14.89 12.76 3.72
CA GLU A 163 14.62 11.95 2.53
C GLU A 163 15.47 10.67 2.56
N VAL A 164 14.85 9.57 2.15
CA VAL A 164 15.46 8.23 2.12
C VAL A 164 15.23 7.61 0.76
N SER A 165 16.31 7.17 0.12
CA SER A 165 16.23 6.29 -1.05
C SER A 165 16.21 4.85 -0.60
N TRP A 166 15.36 4.04 -1.19
CA TRP A 166 15.22 2.63 -0.85
C TRP A 166 15.15 1.75 -2.10
N GLU A 167 15.59 0.51 -1.94
CA GLU A 167 15.61 -0.52 -2.97
C GLU A 167 15.18 -1.85 -2.37
N LEU A 168 14.34 -2.60 -3.11
CA LEU A 168 13.87 -3.94 -2.78
C LEU A 168 14.09 -4.90 -3.96
N ARG A 169 14.42 -6.17 -3.60
CA ARG A 169 14.62 -7.26 -4.59
C ARG A 169 13.91 -8.53 -4.16
#